data_f993d927deec59ee327a29d768621a2f
#
_entry.id   f993d927deec59ee327a29d768621a2f
#
_cell.length_a   1.000
_cell.length_b   1.000
_cell.length_c   1.000
_cell.angle_alpha   90.00
_cell.angle_beta   90.00
_cell.angle_gamma   90.00
#
_symmetry.space_group_name_H-M   'P 1'
#
loop_
_entity.id
_entity.type
_entity.pdbx_description
1 polymer ?
#
loop_
_entity_poly.entity_id
_entity_poly.type
_entity_poly.pdbx_seq_one_letter_code
_entity_poly.pdbx_strand_id
1 'polypeptide(L)'
;ADGFPGLIVDRYENVLVAQVGTVGMERLRDVIYPLLLEVFSADGQVIDGIYERNDSPSRLKEGLPQYKGWWTGSSPDENGLIAESLLSLPSTHILATENGLKFNLDLENSQKTGFFLDQKYNRRAVRQLAQSRRVLDCFCHVGPFGLNAAAGGAEFVRCVDVSQTAIDLARQNAELNGLADRMDFTCENVLEYLPELARNRARLKAEGGPFDLIILDPPAFTKTRDKVRSAMRGYKEINAAAMKLLPRGGYLATCSCSHFM
;
A
#
# COMPACT_ATOMS: atom_id res chain seq x y z
N ALA A 1 -12.97 -13.69 8.61
CA ALA A 1 -12.70 -14.55 7.45
C ALA A 1 -14.03 -15.11 6.96
N ASP A 2 -14.35 -14.88 5.72
CA ASP A 2 -15.69 -15.06 5.13
C ASP A 2 -15.94 -16.50 4.62
N GLY A 3 -15.08 -17.46 4.98
CA GLY A 3 -15.22 -18.88 4.62
C GLY A 3 -14.73 -19.26 3.22
N PHE A 4 -14.05 -18.35 2.51
CA PHE A 4 -13.48 -18.56 1.17
C PHE A 4 -11.94 -18.54 1.20
N PRO A 5 -11.28 -19.58 1.73
CA PRO A 5 -9.83 -19.61 1.83
C PRO A 5 -9.18 -19.58 0.43
N GLY A 6 -8.29 -18.62 0.21
CA GLY A 6 -7.61 -18.43 -1.08
C GLY A 6 -8.28 -17.46 -2.03
N LEU A 7 -9.39 -16.82 -1.64
CA LEU A 7 -10.00 -15.71 -2.36
C LEU A 7 -9.83 -14.42 -1.56
N ILE A 8 -9.34 -13.38 -2.23
CA ILE A 8 -9.33 -11.99 -1.74
C ILE A 8 -10.05 -11.17 -2.79
N VAL A 9 -10.99 -10.33 -2.37
CA VAL A 9 -11.65 -9.36 -3.25
C VAL A 9 -11.66 -8.03 -2.52
N ASP A 10 -10.96 -7.06 -3.07
CA ASP A 10 -10.94 -5.69 -2.58
C ASP A 10 -11.70 -4.79 -3.56
N ARG A 11 -12.42 -3.82 -3.03
CA ARG A 11 -13.14 -2.85 -3.83
C ARG A 11 -12.45 -1.49 -3.81
N TYR A 12 -12.26 -0.94 -5.01
CA TYR A 12 -11.78 0.41 -5.25
C TYR A 12 -12.78 1.16 -6.12
N GLU A 13 -13.60 2.03 -5.50
CA GLU A 13 -14.72 2.73 -6.16
C GLU A 13 -15.66 1.74 -6.89
N ASN A 14 -15.66 1.75 -8.22
CA ASN A 14 -16.48 0.88 -9.07
C ASN A 14 -15.71 -0.34 -9.60
N VAL A 15 -14.50 -0.60 -9.13
CA VAL A 15 -13.69 -1.73 -9.58
C VAL A 15 -13.49 -2.71 -8.44
N LEU A 16 -13.69 -3.99 -8.70
CA LEU A 16 -13.27 -5.07 -7.82
C LEU A 16 -11.88 -5.57 -8.26
N VAL A 17 -10.99 -5.76 -7.32
CA VAL A 17 -9.69 -6.38 -7.57
C VAL A 17 -9.66 -7.71 -6.84
N ALA A 18 -9.56 -8.80 -7.60
CA ALA A 18 -9.60 -10.15 -7.08
C ALA A 18 -8.23 -10.83 -7.13
N GLN A 19 -7.93 -11.62 -6.11
CA GLN A 19 -6.79 -12.52 -6.09
C GLN A 19 -7.25 -13.91 -5.71
N VAL A 20 -7.03 -14.87 -6.59
CA VAL A 20 -7.37 -16.28 -6.40
C VAL A 20 -6.08 -17.07 -6.17
N GLY A 21 -5.92 -17.65 -4.99
CA GLY A 21 -4.67 -18.30 -4.56
C GLY A 21 -4.72 -19.81 -4.44
N THR A 22 -5.90 -20.45 -4.63
CA THR A 22 -6.07 -21.91 -4.46
C THR A 22 -6.86 -22.52 -5.62
N VAL A 23 -6.60 -23.82 -5.90
CA VAL A 23 -7.33 -24.58 -6.94
C VAL A 23 -8.84 -24.61 -6.69
N GLY A 24 -9.26 -24.69 -5.42
CA GLY A 24 -10.68 -24.68 -5.08
C GLY A 24 -11.39 -23.41 -5.49
N MET A 25 -10.78 -22.25 -5.18
CA MET A 25 -11.34 -20.96 -5.58
C MET A 25 -11.22 -20.69 -7.08
N GLU A 26 -10.15 -21.17 -7.72
CA GLU A 26 -10.03 -21.10 -9.18
C GLU A 26 -11.21 -21.77 -9.91
N ARG A 27 -11.64 -22.96 -9.45
CA ARG A 27 -12.78 -23.67 -10.01
C ARG A 27 -14.13 -22.99 -9.74
N LEU A 28 -14.22 -22.23 -8.64
CA LEU A 28 -15.44 -21.52 -8.26
C LEU A 28 -15.47 -20.08 -8.78
N ARG A 29 -14.42 -19.60 -9.38
CA ARG A 29 -14.26 -18.22 -9.84
C ARG A 29 -15.41 -17.76 -10.73
N ASP A 30 -15.73 -18.55 -11.75
CA ASP A 30 -16.75 -18.24 -12.75
C ASP A 30 -18.20 -18.34 -12.21
N VAL A 31 -18.37 -18.85 -10.98
CA VAL A 31 -19.63 -18.81 -10.22
C VAL A 31 -19.62 -17.62 -9.26
N ILE A 32 -18.51 -17.40 -8.56
CA ILE A 32 -18.40 -16.36 -7.52
C ILE A 32 -18.45 -14.95 -8.12
N TYR A 33 -17.75 -14.69 -9.21
CA TYR A 33 -17.67 -13.35 -9.78
C TYR A 33 -19.01 -12.82 -10.30
N PRO A 34 -19.81 -13.59 -11.06
CA PRO A 34 -21.17 -13.17 -11.40
C PRO A 34 -22.04 -12.89 -10.18
N LEU A 35 -21.98 -13.74 -9.14
CA LEU A 35 -22.74 -13.55 -7.92
C LEU A 35 -22.32 -12.28 -7.16
N LEU A 36 -21.01 -11.95 -7.14
CA LEU A 36 -20.55 -10.69 -6.57
C LEU A 36 -21.14 -9.48 -7.30
N LEU A 37 -21.12 -9.49 -8.63
CA LEU A 37 -21.70 -8.42 -9.44
C LEU A 37 -23.22 -8.30 -9.21
N GLU A 38 -23.92 -9.42 -9.09
CA GLU A 38 -25.37 -9.47 -8.79
C GLU A 38 -25.67 -8.87 -7.41
N VAL A 39 -24.90 -9.23 -6.38
CA VAL A 39 -25.06 -8.67 -5.01
C VAL A 39 -24.87 -7.16 -5.01
N PHE A 40 -23.80 -6.66 -5.64
CA PHE A 40 -23.57 -5.19 -5.71
C PHE A 40 -24.69 -4.49 -6.50
N SER A 41 -25.15 -5.09 -7.60
CA SER A 41 -26.25 -4.55 -8.40
C SER A 41 -27.56 -4.52 -7.62
N ALA A 42 -27.86 -5.56 -6.83
CA ALA A 42 -29.04 -5.61 -5.97
C ALA A 42 -29.03 -4.50 -4.88
N ASP A 43 -27.84 -4.12 -4.42
CA ASP A 43 -27.63 -3.00 -3.49
C ASP A 43 -27.61 -1.63 -4.20
N GLY A 44 -27.93 -1.56 -5.49
CA GLY A 44 -27.92 -0.33 -6.28
C GLY A 44 -26.52 0.22 -6.57
N GLN A 45 -25.48 -0.61 -6.44
CA GLN A 45 -24.09 -0.23 -6.68
C GLN A 45 -23.63 -0.69 -8.07
N VAL A 46 -22.94 0.19 -8.78
CA VAL A 46 -22.37 -0.12 -10.09
C VAL A 46 -20.95 -0.63 -9.92
N ILE A 47 -20.62 -1.75 -10.54
CA ILE A 47 -19.26 -2.28 -10.66
C ILE A 47 -18.90 -2.32 -12.13
N ASP A 48 -17.85 -1.63 -12.54
CA ASP A 48 -17.41 -1.50 -13.93
C ASP A 48 -16.64 -2.74 -14.40
N GLY A 49 -16.05 -3.51 -13.47
CA GLY A 49 -15.35 -4.74 -13.80
C GLY A 49 -14.59 -5.35 -12.62
N ILE A 50 -14.08 -6.56 -12.86
CA ILE A 50 -13.24 -7.31 -11.92
C ILE A 50 -11.84 -7.42 -12.53
N TYR A 51 -10.84 -6.85 -11.88
CA TYR A 51 -9.43 -6.98 -12.27
C TYR A 51 -8.76 -8.09 -11.47
N GLU A 52 -8.18 -9.06 -12.14
CA GLU A 52 -7.52 -10.20 -11.50
C GLU A 52 -6.03 -9.94 -11.26
N ARG A 53 -5.59 -10.06 -10.02
CA ARG A 53 -4.20 -10.01 -9.57
C ARG A 53 -3.71 -11.41 -9.20
N ASN A 54 -3.81 -12.32 -10.15
CA ASN A 54 -3.44 -13.72 -10.01
C ASN A 54 -1.93 -13.97 -10.26
N ASP A 55 -1.10 -12.98 -9.94
CA ASP A 55 0.37 -12.98 -10.08
C ASP A 55 1.12 -13.42 -8.81
N SER A 56 0.42 -13.88 -7.78
CA SER A 56 1.03 -14.35 -6.54
C SER A 56 1.85 -15.63 -6.74
N PRO A 57 3.12 -15.69 -6.21
CA PRO A 57 3.93 -16.90 -6.26
C PRO A 57 3.31 -18.13 -5.58
N SER A 58 2.33 -17.96 -4.69
CA SER A 58 1.61 -19.06 -4.07
C SER A 58 0.82 -19.90 -5.06
N ARG A 59 0.34 -19.30 -6.16
CA ARG A 59 -0.39 -20.01 -7.23
C ARG A 59 0.43 -21.13 -7.86
N LEU A 60 1.72 -20.90 -8.07
CA LEU A 60 2.64 -21.93 -8.63
C LEU A 60 2.73 -23.16 -7.75
N LYS A 61 2.58 -23.02 -6.42
CA LYS A 61 2.57 -24.15 -5.47
C LYS A 61 1.30 -24.99 -5.59
N GLU A 62 0.22 -24.36 -6.04
CA GLU A 62 -1.08 -24.99 -6.32
C GLU A 62 -1.17 -25.53 -7.76
N GLY A 63 -0.10 -25.38 -8.56
CA GLY A 63 -0.10 -25.77 -9.98
C GLY A 63 -0.91 -24.84 -10.88
N LEU A 64 -1.20 -23.61 -10.42
CA LEU A 64 -1.97 -22.62 -11.15
C LEU A 64 -1.04 -21.63 -11.87
N PRO A 65 -1.40 -21.19 -13.11
CA PRO A 65 -0.63 -20.15 -13.82
C PRO A 65 -0.72 -18.80 -13.12
N GLN A 66 0.30 -17.98 -13.31
CA GLN A 66 0.30 -16.58 -12.89
C GLN A 66 -0.15 -15.69 -14.05
N TYR A 67 -1.07 -14.75 -13.79
CA TYR A 67 -1.51 -13.75 -14.75
C TYR A 67 -2.11 -12.53 -14.07
N LYS A 68 -2.28 -11.45 -14.83
CA LYS A 68 -3.02 -10.24 -14.48
C LYS A 68 -3.93 -9.86 -15.65
N GLY A 69 -5.09 -9.30 -15.35
CA GLY A 69 -6.00 -8.81 -16.39
C GLY A 69 -7.43 -8.66 -15.92
N TRP A 70 -8.25 -8.08 -16.79
CA TRP A 70 -9.68 -7.99 -16.55
C TRP A 70 -10.35 -9.35 -16.73
N TRP A 71 -11.23 -9.70 -15.81
CA TRP A 71 -12.08 -10.87 -15.98
C TRP A 71 -13.15 -10.61 -17.05
N THR A 72 -13.22 -11.46 -18.06
CA THR A 72 -14.12 -11.33 -19.23
C THR A 72 -15.24 -12.39 -19.27
N GLY A 73 -15.44 -13.11 -18.17
CA GLY A 73 -16.40 -14.23 -18.12
C GLY A 73 -15.86 -15.54 -18.70
N SER A 74 -14.60 -15.56 -19.15
CA SER A 74 -13.91 -16.74 -19.68
C SER A 74 -12.60 -16.95 -18.98
N SER A 75 -12.17 -18.20 -18.81
CA SER A 75 -10.82 -18.52 -18.38
C SER A 75 -9.82 -18.18 -19.49
N PRO A 76 -8.60 -17.71 -19.15
CA PRO A 76 -7.53 -17.60 -20.13
C PRO A 76 -7.30 -18.92 -20.84
N ASP A 77 -6.92 -18.88 -22.11
CA ASP A 77 -6.51 -20.06 -22.85
C ASP A 77 -5.19 -20.67 -22.31
N GLU A 78 -4.73 -21.76 -22.94
CA GLU A 78 -3.49 -22.46 -22.57
C GLU A 78 -2.25 -21.57 -22.64
N ASN A 79 -2.32 -20.43 -23.35
CA ASN A 79 -1.25 -19.44 -23.52
C ASN A 79 -1.45 -18.21 -22.62
N GLY A 80 -2.49 -18.18 -21.74
CA GLY A 80 -2.80 -17.06 -20.90
C GLY A 80 -3.48 -15.88 -21.63
N LEU A 81 -3.95 -16.09 -22.87
CA LEU A 81 -4.67 -15.08 -23.64
C LEU A 81 -6.17 -15.13 -23.31
N ILE A 82 -6.74 -13.98 -23.01
CA ILE A 82 -8.18 -13.80 -22.78
C ILE A 82 -8.79 -13.37 -24.10
N ALA A 83 -9.89 -14.02 -24.50
CA ALA A 83 -10.59 -13.68 -25.73
C ALA A 83 -11.00 -12.20 -25.76
N GLU A 84 -10.67 -11.51 -26.85
CA GLU A 84 -10.92 -10.08 -27.06
C GLU A 84 -12.44 -9.76 -27.15
N SER A 85 -13.07 -9.61 -25.98
CA SER A 85 -14.27 -8.80 -25.85
C SER A 85 -13.92 -7.42 -25.29
N LEU A 86 -12.96 -6.73 -25.94
CA LEU A 86 -12.22 -5.59 -25.40
C LEU A 86 -12.82 -4.22 -25.73
N LEU A 87 -14.10 -4.10 -26.07
CA LEU A 87 -14.63 -2.82 -26.57
C LEU A 87 -14.87 -1.74 -25.52
N SER A 88 -14.66 -2.01 -24.21
CA SER A 88 -14.68 -0.95 -23.16
C SER A 88 -14.22 -1.43 -21.77
N LEU A 89 -13.03 -2.06 -21.67
CA LEU A 89 -12.49 -2.33 -20.34
C LEU A 89 -12.12 -1.05 -19.63
N PRO A 90 -12.34 -0.94 -18.31
CA PRO A 90 -11.91 0.20 -17.53
C PRO A 90 -10.39 0.39 -17.57
N SER A 91 -9.90 1.60 -17.26
CA SER A 91 -8.47 1.82 -17.05
C SER A 91 -7.97 1.03 -15.84
N THR A 92 -6.74 0.50 -15.92
CA THR A 92 -6.03 -0.05 -14.75
C THR A 92 -5.54 1.04 -13.80
N HIS A 93 -5.52 2.30 -14.25
CA HIS A 93 -5.28 3.46 -13.41
C HIS A 93 -6.61 3.98 -12.89
N ILE A 94 -6.82 3.85 -11.59
CA ILE A 94 -8.06 4.25 -10.92
C ILE A 94 -7.79 5.29 -9.84
N LEU A 95 -8.80 6.13 -9.62
CA LEU A 95 -8.81 7.12 -8.55
C LEU A 95 -9.61 6.56 -7.38
N ALA A 96 -8.94 6.15 -6.29
CA ALA A 96 -9.60 5.66 -5.09
C ALA A 96 -9.65 6.73 -4.00
N THR A 97 -10.66 6.63 -3.13
CA THR A 97 -10.85 7.56 -2.01
C THR A 97 -10.72 6.83 -0.67
N GLU A 98 -9.83 7.32 0.20
CA GLU A 98 -9.73 6.84 1.57
C GLU A 98 -9.58 8.01 2.55
N ASN A 99 -10.33 8.00 3.65
CA ASN A 99 -10.31 9.06 4.67
C ASN A 99 -10.52 10.48 4.09
N GLY A 100 -11.24 10.60 2.97
CA GLY A 100 -11.46 11.86 2.26
C GLY A 100 -10.27 12.35 1.43
N LEU A 101 -9.25 11.51 1.23
CA LEU A 101 -8.12 11.75 0.34
C LEU A 101 -8.23 10.88 -0.91
N LYS A 102 -7.81 11.42 -2.03
CA LYS A 102 -7.79 10.75 -3.33
C LYS A 102 -6.41 10.18 -3.61
N PHE A 103 -6.36 8.98 -4.17
CA PHE A 103 -5.14 8.27 -4.52
C PHE A 103 -5.22 7.74 -5.95
N ASN A 104 -4.24 8.07 -6.76
CA ASN A 104 -4.02 7.39 -8.03
C ASN A 104 -3.45 6.00 -7.73
N LEU A 105 -4.14 4.97 -8.18
CA LEU A 105 -3.71 3.57 -8.05
C LEU A 105 -3.48 2.99 -9.44
N ASP A 106 -2.36 2.30 -9.60
CA ASP A 106 -2.06 1.50 -10.77
C ASP A 106 -2.27 0.03 -10.42
N LEU A 107 -3.41 -0.54 -10.81
CA LEU A 107 -3.77 -1.93 -10.48
C LEU A 107 -2.79 -2.95 -11.08
N GLU A 108 -2.16 -2.62 -12.19
CA GLU A 108 -1.22 -3.52 -12.86
C GLU A 108 0.13 -3.62 -12.15
N ASN A 109 0.67 -2.47 -11.70
CA ASN A 109 2.04 -2.39 -11.14
C ASN A 109 2.08 -2.19 -9.63
N SER A 110 0.91 -2.02 -8.98
CA SER A 110 0.84 -1.88 -7.53
C SER A 110 1.13 -3.17 -6.77
N GLN A 111 1.41 -3.05 -5.48
CA GLN A 111 1.55 -4.20 -4.59
C GLN A 111 0.17 -4.75 -4.16
N LYS A 112 0.11 -6.03 -3.82
CA LYS A 112 -1.13 -6.74 -3.45
C LYS A 112 -2.23 -6.52 -4.51
N THR A 113 -3.41 -6.14 -4.07
CA THR A 113 -4.57 -5.81 -4.91
C THR A 113 -4.58 -4.35 -5.39
N GLY A 114 -3.64 -3.51 -4.94
CA GLY A 114 -3.57 -2.09 -5.34
C GLY A 114 -3.19 -1.16 -4.20
N PHE A 115 -3.73 -1.39 -3.00
CA PHE A 115 -3.53 -0.55 -1.82
C PHE A 115 -3.55 -1.37 -0.53
N PHE A 116 -2.98 -0.85 0.55
CA PHE A 116 -2.95 -1.53 1.85
C PHE A 116 -4.17 -1.11 2.70
N LEU A 117 -5.36 -1.66 2.38
CA LEU A 117 -6.63 -1.27 3.02
C LEU A 117 -6.67 -1.56 4.53
N ASP A 118 -5.92 -2.55 4.99
CA ASP A 118 -5.75 -2.92 6.40
C ASP A 118 -5.19 -1.77 7.26
N GLN A 119 -4.42 -0.85 6.66
CA GLN A 119 -3.81 0.29 7.34
C GLN A 119 -4.73 1.54 7.44
N LYS A 120 -5.94 1.50 6.92
CA LYS A 120 -6.87 2.64 6.88
C LYS A 120 -7.06 3.34 8.22
N TYR A 121 -7.27 2.56 9.28
CA TYR A 121 -7.48 3.11 10.62
C TYR A 121 -6.20 3.62 11.26
N ASN A 122 -5.06 2.99 10.99
CA ASN A 122 -3.76 3.46 11.44
C ASN A 122 -3.41 4.80 10.79
N ARG A 123 -3.68 4.97 9.49
CA ARG A 123 -3.52 6.24 8.78
C ARG A 123 -4.41 7.33 9.38
N ARG A 124 -5.66 6.99 9.73
CA ARG A 124 -6.58 7.91 10.41
C ARG A 124 -6.08 8.31 11.80
N ALA A 125 -5.50 7.38 12.57
CA ALA A 125 -4.89 7.69 13.86
C ALA A 125 -3.69 8.62 13.73
N VAL A 126 -2.80 8.37 12.76
CA VAL A 126 -1.69 9.27 12.43
C VAL A 126 -2.20 10.68 12.07
N ARG A 127 -3.27 10.79 11.26
CA ARG A 127 -3.89 12.08 10.93
C ARG A 127 -4.29 12.87 12.17
N GLN A 128 -4.86 12.22 13.19
CA GLN A 128 -5.25 12.87 14.44
C GLN A 128 -4.06 13.36 15.27
N LEU A 129 -2.92 12.68 15.17
CA LEU A 129 -1.71 13.04 15.91
C LEU A 129 -0.87 14.11 15.19
N ALA A 130 -1.13 14.42 13.93
CA ALA A 130 -0.23 15.19 13.08
C ALA A 130 -0.37 16.72 13.23
N GLN A 131 -1.41 17.23 13.90
CA GLN A 131 -1.69 18.66 14.01
C GLN A 131 -0.48 19.45 14.52
N SER A 132 -0.04 20.46 13.75
CA SER A 132 1.09 21.35 14.03
C SER A 132 2.43 20.63 14.27
N ARG A 133 2.61 19.44 13.69
CA ARG A 133 3.82 18.62 13.85
C ARG A 133 4.63 18.57 12.55
N ARG A 134 5.93 18.38 12.73
CA ARG A 134 6.85 18.01 11.65
C ARG A 134 6.93 16.48 11.59
N VAL A 135 6.58 15.91 10.47
CA VAL A 135 6.37 14.47 10.30
C VAL A 135 7.43 13.88 9.36
N LEU A 136 7.98 12.74 9.74
CA LEU A 136 8.84 11.91 8.89
C LEU A 136 8.12 10.59 8.61
N ASP A 137 7.77 10.36 7.35
CA ASP A 137 7.12 9.13 6.87
C ASP A 137 8.15 8.27 6.14
N CYS A 138 8.59 7.21 6.79
CA CYS A 138 9.58 6.26 6.29
C CYS A 138 8.91 5.02 5.71
N PHE A 139 9.42 4.56 4.54
CA PHE A 139 8.79 3.53 3.72
C PHE A 139 7.42 3.99 3.21
N CYS A 140 7.37 5.24 2.77
CA CYS A 140 6.12 5.95 2.51
C CYS A 140 5.31 5.39 1.33
N HIS A 141 5.90 4.54 0.46
CA HIS A 141 5.26 4.02 -0.73
C HIS A 141 4.64 5.17 -1.56
N VAL A 142 3.36 5.09 -1.93
CA VAL A 142 2.63 6.15 -2.64
C VAL A 142 2.12 7.28 -1.72
N GLY A 143 2.66 7.40 -0.51
CA GLY A 143 2.45 8.49 0.43
C GLY A 143 1.21 8.42 1.32
N PRO A 144 0.54 7.28 1.56
CA PRO A 144 -0.76 7.29 2.22
C PRO A 144 -0.71 7.74 3.69
N PHE A 145 0.34 7.43 4.44
CA PHE A 145 0.51 7.92 5.80
C PHE A 145 0.86 9.41 5.82
N GLY A 146 1.84 9.83 5.00
CA GLY A 146 2.26 11.22 4.89
C GLY A 146 1.12 12.14 4.46
N LEU A 147 0.31 11.73 3.49
CA LEU A 147 -0.88 12.46 3.04
C LEU A 147 -1.93 12.60 4.15
N ASN A 148 -2.19 11.53 4.91
CA ASN A 148 -3.07 11.61 6.07
C ASN A 148 -2.51 12.56 7.15
N ALA A 149 -1.19 12.55 7.39
CA ALA A 149 -0.56 13.49 8.30
C ALA A 149 -0.69 14.95 7.82
N ALA A 150 -0.41 15.20 6.54
CA ALA A 150 -0.57 16.54 5.95
C ALA A 150 -2.01 17.04 6.03
N ALA A 151 -3.00 16.20 5.69
CA ALA A 151 -4.41 16.51 5.84
C ALA A 151 -4.87 16.65 7.30
N GLY A 152 -4.12 16.08 8.25
CA GLY A 152 -4.31 16.25 9.70
C GLY A 152 -3.74 17.56 10.25
N GLY A 153 -3.22 18.44 9.39
CA GLY A 153 -2.68 19.73 9.79
C GLY A 153 -1.20 19.67 10.20
N ALA A 154 -0.44 18.70 9.71
CA ALA A 154 1.01 18.72 9.85
C ALA A 154 1.59 20.02 9.29
N GLU A 155 2.57 20.59 9.98
CA GLU A 155 3.31 21.77 9.51
C GLU A 155 4.18 21.41 8.31
N PHE A 156 4.83 20.27 8.38
CA PHE A 156 5.69 19.74 7.34
C PHE A 156 5.72 18.22 7.36
N VAL A 157 5.76 17.59 6.19
CA VAL A 157 5.87 16.13 6.05
C VAL A 157 7.02 15.80 5.10
N ARG A 158 7.99 15.01 5.58
CA ARG A 158 9.02 14.40 4.75
C ARG A 158 8.64 12.95 4.49
N CYS A 159 8.49 12.58 3.22
CA CYS A 159 8.23 11.22 2.76
C CYS A 159 9.52 10.61 2.19
N VAL A 160 9.88 9.41 2.63
CA VAL A 160 11.11 8.72 2.18
C VAL A 160 10.76 7.29 1.77
N ASP A 161 11.18 6.92 0.55
CA ASP A 161 11.09 5.55 0.03
C ASP A 161 12.26 5.26 -0.90
N VAL A 162 12.60 3.99 -1.08
CA VAL A 162 13.67 3.55 -1.97
C VAL A 162 13.24 3.53 -3.45
N SER A 163 11.94 3.49 -3.71
CA SER A 163 11.36 3.41 -5.05
C SER A 163 11.08 4.79 -5.62
N GLN A 164 11.79 5.18 -6.67
CA GLN A 164 11.53 6.44 -7.37
C GLN A 164 10.09 6.51 -7.91
N THR A 165 9.59 5.41 -8.49
CA THR A 165 8.21 5.35 -8.99
C THR A 165 7.18 5.59 -7.89
N ALA A 166 7.41 5.03 -6.69
CA ALA A 166 6.53 5.27 -5.54
C ALA A 166 6.58 6.73 -5.07
N ILE A 167 7.77 7.32 -5.04
CA ILE A 167 7.98 8.73 -4.69
C ILE A 167 7.30 9.67 -5.70
N ASP A 168 7.41 9.39 -7.00
CA ASP A 168 6.76 10.19 -8.04
C ASP A 168 5.23 10.12 -7.92
N LEU A 169 4.69 8.94 -7.62
CA LEU A 169 3.25 8.76 -7.40
C LEU A 169 2.79 9.41 -6.09
N ALA A 170 3.61 9.36 -5.02
CA ALA A 170 3.31 10.05 -3.77
C ALA A 170 3.23 11.58 -3.97
N ARG A 171 4.10 12.15 -4.79
CA ARG A 171 4.07 13.57 -5.18
C ARG A 171 2.81 13.92 -5.95
N GLN A 172 2.45 13.12 -6.96
CA GLN A 172 1.20 13.30 -7.71
C GLN A 172 -0.03 13.23 -6.80
N ASN A 173 -0.05 12.28 -5.84
CA ASN A 173 -1.11 12.18 -4.86
C ASN A 173 -1.18 13.41 -3.93
N ALA A 174 -0.03 14.01 -3.57
CA ALA A 174 -0.02 15.25 -2.79
C ALA A 174 -0.58 16.43 -3.59
N GLU A 175 -0.21 16.57 -4.85
CA GLU A 175 -0.76 17.58 -5.77
C GLU A 175 -2.25 17.41 -5.95
N LEU A 176 -2.72 16.19 -6.20
CA LEU A 176 -4.13 15.82 -6.37
C LEU A 176 -5.00 16.24 -5.17
N ASN A 177 -4.43 16.23 -3.97
CA ASN A 177 -5.12 16.60 -2.73
C ASN A 177 -4.83 18.04 -2.27
N GLY A 178 -4.07 18.84 -3.03
CA GLY A 178 -3.69 20.20 -2.65
C GLY A 178 -2.81 20.27 -1.39
N LEU A 179 -1.96 19.26 -1.18
CA LEU A 179 -1.10 19.14 0.02
C LEU A 179 0.39 19.29 -0.30
N ALA A 180 0.77 19.43 -1.56
CA ALA A 180 2.16 19.44 -2.01
C ALA A 180 3.02 20.52 -1.34
N ASP A 181 2.45 21.70 -1.03
CA ASP A 181 3.17 22.82 -0.44
C ASP A 181 3.79 22.54 0.94
N ARG A 182 3.28 21.53 1.65
CA ARG A 182 3.75 21.13 2.98
C ARG A 182 4.42 19.76 3.01
N MET A 183 4.59 19.14 1.84
CA MET A 183 5.17 17.81 1.71
C MET A 183 6.45 17.84 0.88
N ASP A 184 7.44 17.07 1.29
CA ASP A 184 8.66 16.87 0.54
C ASP A 184 8.97 15.37 0.41
N PHE A 185 9.66 15.00 -0.66
CA PHE A 185 9.79 13.62 -1.11
C PHE A 185 11.24 13.30 -1.45
N THR A 186 11.77 12.26 -0.84
CA THR A 186 13.16 11.82 -0.98
C THR A 186 13.22 10.35 -1.38
N CYS A 187 13.94 10.06 -2.48
CA CYS A 187 14.20 8.68 -2.90
C CYS A 187 15.52 8.21 -2.28
N GLU A 188 15.45 7.54 -1.14
CA GLU A 188 16.61 6.99 -0.43
C GLU A 188 16.27 5.69 0.30
N ASN A 189 17.30 4.85 0.53
CA ASN A 189 17.15 3.65 1.35
C ASN A 189 16.98 4.03 2.82
N VAL A 190 15.80 3.82 3.37
CA VAL A 190 15.47 4.18 4.77
C VAL A 190 16.39 3.50 5.78
N LEU A 191 16.90 2.29 5.50
CA LEU A 191 17.81 1.56 6.39
C LEU A 191 19.17 2.26 6.56
N GLU A 192 19.54 3.09 5.59
CA GLU A 192 20.76 3.89 5.61
C GLU A 192 20.46 5.34 6.01
N TYR A 193 19.41 5.92 5.45
CA TYR A 193 18.95 7.28 5.67
C TYR A 193 18.66 7.56 7.15
N LEU A 194 17.85 6.73 7.80
CA LEU A 194 17.38 6.99 9.16
C LEU A 194 18.51 6.94 10.21
N PRO A 195 19.44 5.94 10.21
CA PRO A 195 20.59 5.94 11.09
C PRO A 195 21.58 7.09 10.82
N GLU A 196 21.74 7.50 9.56
CA GLU A 196 22.60 8.63 9.21
C GLU A 196 21.99 9.94 9.73
N LEU A 197 20.70 10.16 9.51
CA LEU A 197 19.98 11.33 10.00
C LEU A 197 20.08 11.44 11.54
N ALA A 198 20.00 10.30 12.24
CA ALA A 198 20.12 10.26 13.70
C ALA A 198 21.53 10.64 14.23
N ARG A 199 22.56 10.56 13.40
CA ARG A 199 23.94 10.89 13.74
C ARG A 199 24.37 12.27 13.26
N ASN A 200 23.74 12.78 12.21
CA ASN A 200 24.13 14.01 11.52
C ASN A 200 23.12 15.15 11.75
N ARG A 201 23.37 15.96 12.78
CA ARG A 201 22.48 17.09 13.12
C ARG A 201 22.38 18.15 12.01
N ALA A 202 23.44 18.36 11.23
CA ALA A 202 23.41 19.31 10.11
C ALA A 202 22.47 18.81 9.01
N ARG A 203 22.56 17.52 8.67
CA ARG A 203 21.64 16.87 7.74
C ARG A 203 20.20 16.92 8.28
N LEU A 204 19.98 16.54 9.53
CA LEU A 204 18.65 16.60 10.15
C LEU A 204 18.01 17.99 9.99
N LYS A 205 18.76 19.05 10.22
CA LYS A 205 18.27 20.43 10.04
C LYS A 205 18.00 20.76 8.58
N ALA A 206 18.85 20.33 7.65
CA ALA A 206 18.68 20.54 6.22
C ALA A 206 17.44 19.79 5.68
N GLU A 207 17.14 18.63 6.25
CA GLU A 207 15.99 17.79 5.91
C GLU A 207 14.67 18.26 6.56
N GLY A 208 14.69 19.40 7.24
CA GLY A 208 13.49 19.97 7.86
C GLY A 208 13.16 19.44 9.25
N GLY A 209 14.07 18.71 9.92
CA GLY A 209 13.89 18.27 11.31
C GLY A 209 14.22 19.38 12.34
N PRO A 210 14.01 19.15 13.65
CA PRO A 210 13.56 17.87 14.22
C PRO A 210 12.14 17.47 13.83
N PHE A 211 11.85 16.16 13.88
CA PHE A 211 10.52 15.60 13.58
C PHE A 211 9.82 15.19 14.88
N ASP A 212 8.57 15.63 15.04
CA ASP A 212 7.76 15.37 16.24
C ASP A 212 6.95 14.08 16.14
N LEU A 213 6.74 13.59 14.93
CA LEU A 213 6.09 12.33 14.62
C LEU A 213 6.89 11.59 13.56
N ILE A 214 7.30 10.38 13.87
CA ILE A 214 7.98 9.50 12.90
C ILE A 214 7.12 8.28 12.66
N ILE A 215 6.93 7.93 11.39
CA ILE A 215 6.16 6.78 10.93
C ILE A 215 7.14 5.77 10.32
N LEU A 216 7.05 4.52 10.72
CA LEU A 216 7.81 3.40 10.20
C LEU A 216 6.84 2.31 9.77
N ASP A 217 6.62 2.16 8.47
CA ASP A 217 5.84 1.06 7.89
C ASP A 217 6.72 0.21 6.94
N PRO A 218 7.73 -0.49 7.48
CA PRO A 218 8.70 -1.21 6.69
C PRO A 218 8.10 -2.43 6.00
N PRO A 219 8.67 -2.86 4.87
CA PRO A 219 8.34 -4.15 4.28
C PRO A 219 8.68 -5.30 5.23
N ALA A 220 8.13 -6.48 4.98
CA ALA A 220 8.45 -7.67 5.78
C ALA A 220 9.95 -7.98 5.70
N PHE A 221 10.66 -7.84 6.82
CA PHE A 221 12.09 -8.17 6.89
C PHE A 221 12.37 -9.66 6.89
N THR A 222 11.34 -10.49 7.09
CA THR A 222 11.42 -11.93 6.90
C THR A 222 10.13 -12.53 6.36
N LYS A 223 10.30 -13.53 5.50
CA LYS A 223 9.21 -14.41 5.01
C LYS A 223 9.39 -15.84 5.48
N THR A 224 10.43 -16.12 6.28
CA THR A 224 10.81 -17.48 6.72
C THR A 224 11.28 -17.46 8.19
N ARG A 225 11.09 -18.59 8.89
CA ARG A 225 11.40 -18.71 10.32
C ARG A 225 12.91 -18.65 10.64
N ASP A 226 13.74 -19.12 9.74
CA ASP A 226 15.21 -19.13 9.89
C ASP A 226 15.80 -17.71 9.90
N LYS A 227 15.14 -16.72 9.30
CA LYS A 227 15.60 -15.33 9.22
C LYS A 227 15.02 -14.41 10.31
N VAL A 228 14.25 -14.92 11.27
CA VAL A 228 13.61 -14.11 12.32
C VAL A 228 14.63 -13.29 13.12
N ARG A 229 15.78 -13.88 13.50
CA ARG A 229 16.82 -13.14 14.26
C ARG A 229 17.40 -11.95 13.48
N SER A 230 17.59 -12.10 12.18
CA SER A 230 18.05 -11.00 11.32
C SER A 230 16.98 -9.92 11.18
N ALA A 231 15.73 -10.32 11.00
CA ALA A 231 14.59 -9.42 10.93
C ALA A 231 14.41 -8.60 12.21
N MET A 232 14.49 -9.26 13.38
CA MET A 232 14.45 -8.59 14.69
C MET A 232 15.55 -7.52 14.84
N ARG A 233 16.75 -7.79 14.33
CA ARG A 233 17.85 -6.80 14.32
C ARG A 233 17.47 -5.60 13.47
N GLY A 234 16.97 -5.79 12.25
CA GLY A 234 16.54 -4.69 11.38
C GLY A 234 15.45 -3.85 12.01
N TYR A 235 14.39 -4.45 12.55
CA TYR A 235 13.34 -3.71 13.27
C TYR A 235 13.90 -2.94 14.47
N LYS A 236 14.79 -3.55 15.27
CA LYS A 236 15.44 -2.89 16.39
C LYS A 236 16.26 -1.68 15.95
N GLU A 237 17.01 -1.80 14.87
CA GLU A 237 17.89 -0.74 14.36
C GLU A 237 17.08 0.48 13.89
N ILE A 238 16.02 0.28 13.08
CA ILE A 238 15.21 1.41 12.60
C ILE A 238 14.42 2.07 13.72
N ASN A 239 13.82 1.29 14.62
CA ASN A 239 13.09 1.83 15.77
C ASN A 239 14.02 2.61 16.71
N ALA A 240 15.23 2.09 17.00
CA ALA A 240 16.21 2.77 17.81
C ALA A 240 16.71 4.08 17.16
N ALA A 241 16.89 4.11 15.84
CA ALA A 241 17.26 5.31 15.12
C ALA A 241 16.13 6.36 15.17
N ALA A 242 14.88 5.97 14.94
CA ALA A 242 13.72 6.85 15.04
C ALA A 242 13.56 7.44 16.46
N MET A 243 13.66 6.60 17.49
CA MET A 243 13.57 7.07 18.88
C MET A 243 14.68 8.08 19.25
N LYS A 244 15.88 7.98 18.66
CA LYS A 244 16.96 8.96 18.86
C LYS A 244 16.70 10.30 18.17
N LEU A 245 15.92 10.31 17.12
CA LEU A 245 15.55 11.51 16.36
C LEU A 245 14.41 12.27 17.02
N LEU A 246 13.53 11.58 17.74
CA LEU A 246 12.36 12.18 18.35
C LEU A 246 12.74 13.09 19.52
N PRO A 247 12.19 14.31 19.57
CA PRO A 247 12.27 15.15 20.73
C PRO A 247 11.45 14.60 21.90
N ARG A 248 11.61 15.17 23.07
CA ARG A 248 10.80 14.82 24.24
C ARG A 248 9.32 15.12 23.96
N GLY A 249 8.43 14.15 24.12
CA GLY A 249 7.01 14.27 23.81
C GLY A 249 6.65 14.00 22.33
N GLY A 250 7.62 13.60 21.51
CA GLY A 250 7.38 13.14 20.15
C GLY A 250 6.72 11.77 20.10
N TYR A 251 6.15 11.41 18.94
CA TYR A 251 5.44 10.16 18.71
C TYR A 251 6.15 9.28 17.69
N LEU A 252 6.17 7.98 17.95
CA LEU A 252 6.59 6.96 17.00
C LEU A 252 5.40 6.08 16.64
N ALA A 253 5.00 6.09 15.36
CA ALA A 253 4.09 5.10 14.79
C ALA A 253 4.93 4.03 14.09
N THR A 254 4.90 2.80 14.58
CA THR A 254 5.70 1.71 14.00
C THR A 254 4.81 0.52 13.67
N CYS A 255 4.95 -0.01 12.47
CA CYS A 255 4.21 -1.14 11.94
C CYS A 255 5.14 -2.33 11.69
N SER A 256 4.56 -3.52 11.60
CA SER A 256 5.24 -4.74 11.16
C SER A 256 4.30 -5.58 10.33
N CYS A 257 4.72 -5.96 9.13
CA CYS A 257 4.01 -6.92 8.29
C CYS A 257 4.65 -8.32 8.29
N SER A 258 5.61 -8.58 9.20
CA SER A 258 6.29 -9.87 9.33
C SER A 258 5.44 -10.86 10.10
N HIS A 259 4.91 -11.88 9.42
CA HIS A 259 4.01 -12.89 9.99
C HIS A 259 4.64 -13.71 11.15
N PHE A 260 5.97 -13.81 11.22
CA PHE A 260 6.71 -14.59 12.20
C PHE A 260 7.26 -13.75 13.37
N MET A 261 6.83 -12.52 13.50
CA MET A 261 7.28 -11.59 14.54
C MET A 261 6.11 -11.10 15.37
#